data_1b03fedafe7fa4dc66cdde537394754e
#
_entry.id   1b03fedafe7fa4dc66cdde537394754e
#
_cell.length_a   1.000
_cell.length_b   1.000
_cell.length_c   1.000
_cell.angle_alpha   90.00
_cell.angle_beta   90.00
_cell.angle_gamma   90.00
#
_symmetry.space_group_name_H-M   'P 1'
#
loop_
_entity.id
_entity.type
_entity.pdbx_description
1 polymer ?
#
loop_
_entity_poly.entity_id
_entity_poly.type
_entity_poly.pdbx_seq_one_letter_code
_entity_poly.pdbx_strand_id
1 'polypeptide(L)'
;IRFTADHIFDYIEIDKQHAIFEVQVPEAWVGKSVGELDVRRKFGINILGIKRAGKTDVSVTPDTVLSDDITILAMGEYKALQKCFRI
;
A
#
# COMPACT_ATOMS: atom_id res chain seq x y z
N ILE A 1 -14.70 -5.09 10.28
CA ILE A 1 -14.04 -5.60 9.06
C ILE A 1 -13.04 -6.68 9.46
N ARG A 2 -13.12 -7.77 8.77
CA ARG A 2 -12.26 -8.91 9.03
C ARG A 2 -11.21 -9.02 7.95
N PHE A 3 -9.95 -8.92 8.33
CA PHE A 3 -8.83 -9.15 7.42
C PHE A 3 -8.18 -10.47 7.77
N THR A 4 -8.05 -11.34 6.79
CA THR A 4 -7.44 -12.65 6.97
C THR A 4 -6.09 -12.74 6.27
N ALA A 5 -5.58 -11.62 5.80
CA ALA A 5 -4.39 -11.63 4.97
C ALA A 5 -3.12 -11.60 5.82
N ASP A 6 -2.22 -12.52 5.55
CA ASP A 6 -0.88 -12.54 6.15
C ASP A 6 -0.03 -11.36 5.70
N HIS A 7 -0.54 -10.54 4.77
CA HIS A 7 0.19 -9.44 4.15
C HIS A 7 -0.16 -8.07 4.71
N ILE A 8 -1.14 -8.00 5.62
CA ILE A 8 -1.48 -6.74 6.30
C ILE A 8 -0.80 -6.75 7.66
N PHE A 9 0.06 -5.77 7.88
CA PHE A 9 0.79 -5.64 9.15
C PHE A 9 0.09 -4.72 10.13
N ASP A 10 -0.66 -3.74 9.61
CA ASP A 10 -1.38 -2.79 10.44
C ASP A 10 -2.41 -2.06 9.59
N TYR A 11 -3.39 -1.44 10.24
CA TYR A 11 -4.31 -0.58 9.54
C TYR A 11 -4.87 0.49 10.46
N ILE A 12 -5.25 1.63 9.87
CA ILE A 12 -5.90 2.73 10.56
C ILE A 12 -7.20 3.02 9.82
N GLU A 13 -8.32 2.91 10.53
CA GLU A 13 -9.61 3.29 9.97
C GLU A 13 -9.72 4.81 9.99
N ILE A 14 -9.99 5.41 8.82
CA ILE A 14 -10.22 6.85 8.71
C ILE A 14 -11.71 7.14 8.93
N ASP A 15 -12.56 6.38 8.25
CA ASP A 15 -14.01 6.43 8.40
C ASP A 15 -14.57 5.06 8.00
N LYS A 16 -15.89 4.94 7.87
CA LYS A 16 -16.53 3.66 7.56
C LYS A 16 -16.15 3.09 6.19
N GLN A 17 -15.62 3.92 5.30
CA GLN A 17 -15.30 3.53 3.92
C GLN A 17 -13.82 3.59 3.60
N HIS A 18 -13.02 4.30 4.39
CA HIS A 18 -11.62 4.60 4.08
C HIS A 18 -10.68 4.15 5.18
N ALA A 19 -9.50 3.72 4.77
CA ALA A 19 -8.46 3.29 5.71
C ALA A 19 -7.06 3.51 5.13
N ILE A 20 -6.08 3.43 6.01
CA ILE A 20 -4.68 3.31 5.64
C ILE A 20 -4.24 1.92 6.05
N PHE A 21 -3.68 1.16 5.11
CA PHE A 21 -3.14 -0.16 5.37
C PHE A 21 -1.61 -0.12 5.28
N GLU A 22 -0.97 -0.80 6.21
CA GLU A 22 0.44 -1.17 6.03
C GLU A 22 0.46 -2.58 5.47
N VAL A 23 0.90 -2.72 4.23
CA VAL A 23 0.87 -3.99 3.51
C VAL A 23 2.24 -4.36 2.96
N GLN A 24 2.45 -5.66 2.82
CA GLN A 24 3.63 -6.17 2.12
C GLN A 24 3.58 -5.76 0.65
N VAL A 25 4.74 -5.47 0.07
CA VAL A 25 4.84 -5.22 -1.37
C VAL A 25 4.45 -6.50 -2.11
N PRO A 26 3.41 -6.45 -2.96
CA PRO A 26 3.08 -7.61 -3.77
C PRO A 26 4.28 -8.06 -4.63
N GLU A 27 4.44 -9.34 -4.79
CA GLU A 27 5.58 -9.89 -5.52
C GLU A 27 5.69 -9.30 -6.94
N ALA A 28 4.55 -9.11 -7.61
CA ALA A 28 4.50 -8.54 -8.94
C ALA A 28 4.96 -7.07 -9.00
N TRP A 29 5.04 -6.41 -7.86
CA TRP A 29 5.42 -4.99 -7.77
C TRP A 29 6.90 -4.77 -7.46
N VAL A 30 7.59 -5.82 -7.04
CA VAL A 30 9.01 -5.73 -6.68
C VAL A 30 9.82 -5.31 -7.90
N GLY A 31 10.66 -4.28 -7.73
CA GLY A 31 11.47 -3.72 -8.81
C GLY A 31 10.77 -2.70 -9.69
N LYS A 32 9.49 -2.44 -9.45
CA LYS A 32 8.73 -1.44 -10.21
C LYS A 32 8.61 -0.14 -9.43
N SER A 33 8.48 0.96 -10.16
CA SER A 33 8.25 2.26 -9.55
C SER A 33 6.77 2.48 -9.24
N VAL A 34 6.49 3.37 -8.32
CA VAL A 34 5.12 3.77 -7.98
C VAL A 34 4.38 4.27 -9.22
N GLY A 35 5.06 5.06 -10.05
CA GLY A 35 4.48 5.60 -11.27
C GLY A 35 4.10 4.52 -12.28
N GLU A 36 4.94 3.49 -12.45
CA GLU A 36 4.63 2.37 -13.35
C GLU A 36 3.39 1.61 -12.91
N LEU A 37 3.21 1.45 -11.61
CA LEU A 37 2.07 0.71 -11.04
C LEU A 37 0.76 1.49 -11.19
N ASP A 38 0.83 2.81 -11.13
CA ASP A 38 -0.31 3.70 -11.38
C ASP A 38 -1.56 3.34 -10.58
N VAL A 39 -1.37 2.96 -9.32
CA VAL A 39 -2.48 2.48 -8.47
C VAL A 39 -3.46 3.59 -8.15
N ARG A 40 -3.02 4.84 -8.17
CA ARG A 40 -3.91 5.97 -7.94
C ARG A 40 -4.98 6.07 -9.03
N ARG A 41 -4.58 5.93 -10.28
CA ARG A 41 -5.52 5.99 -11.40
C ARG A 41 -6.33 4.71 -11.52
N LYS A 42 -5.68 3.56 -11.34
CA LYS A 42 -6.33 2.26 -11.52
C LYS A 42 -7.29 1.89 -10.40
N PHE A 43 -6.96 2.24 -9.17
CA PHE A 43 -7.70 1.81 -7.98
C PHE A 43 -8.16 2.95 -7.08
N GLY A 44 -7.69 4.18 -7.31
CA GLY A 44 -7.97 5.30 -6.42
C GLY A 44 -7.21 5.21 -5.10
N ILE A 45 -6.07 4.53 -5.10
CA ILE A 45 -5.25 4.33 -3.90
C ILE A 45 -4.05 5.26 -3.93
N ASN A 46 -3.75 5.88 -2.79
CA ASN A 46 -2.57 6.71 -2.61
C ASN A 46 -1.54 5.96 -1.78
N ILE A 47 -0.31 5.88 -2.28
CA ILE A 47 0.79 5.36 -1.50
C ILE A 47 1.37 6.54 -0.71
N LEU A 48 1.13 6.54 0.59
CA LEU A 48 1.53 7.64 1.48
C LEU A 48 3.00 7.55 1.89
N GLY A 49 3.52 6.35 1.95
CA GLY A 49 4.88 6.15 2.39
C GLY A 49 5.31 4.71 2.28
N ILE A 50 6.56 4.48 2.60
CA ILE A 50 7.13 3.14 2.71
C ILE A 50 7.79 3.01 4.08
N LYS A 51 7.91 1.79 4.55
CA LYS A 51 8.54 1.51 5.84
C LYS A 51 9.64 0.50 5.63
N ARG A 52 10.83 0.84 6.09
CA ARG A 52 12.00 -0.04 5.99
C ARG A 52 12.70 -0.08 7.35
N ALA A 53 12.90 -1.28 7.88
CA ALA A 53 13.58 -1.47 9.17
C ALA A 53 12.96 -0.60 10.28
N GLY A 54 11.64 -0.48 10.33
CA GLY A 54 10.93 0.29 11.32
C GLY A 54 10.91 1.80 11.09
N LYS A 55 11.54 2.28 10.02
CA LYS A 55 11.56 3.71 9.69
C LYS A 55 10.61 4.01 8.54
N THR A 56 9.76 5.01 8.72
CA THR A 56 8.80 5.44 7.72
C THR A 56 9.36 6.57 6.89
N ASP A 57 9.28 6.43 5.58
CA ASP A 57 9.65 7.47 4.63
C ASP A 57 8.40 7.89 3.88
N VAL A 58 8.03 9.17 4.02
CA VAL A 58 6.86 9.74 3.35
C VAL A 58 7.21 10.52 2.08
N SER A 59 8.47 10.50 1.69
CA SER A 59 8.96 11.19 0.49
C SER A 59 8.77 10.35 -0.78
N VAL A 60 7.65 9.64 -0.87
CA VAL A 60 7.36 8.78 -2.02
C VAL A 60 7.00 9.63 -3.23
N THR A 61 7.64 9.33 -4.35
CA THR A 61 7.39 9.97 -5.64
C THR A 61 7.06 8.91 -6.68
N PRO A 62 6.61 9.28 -7.88
CA PRO A 62 6.41 8.28 -8.94
C PRO A 62 7.66 7.50 -9.30
N ASP A 63 8.84 8.03 -9.02
CA ASP A 63 10.12 7.38 -9.33
C ASP A 63 10.58 6.43 -8.23
N THR A 64 9.90 6.39 -7.09
CA THR A 64 10.24 5.48 -5.99
C THR A 64 10.06 4.04 -6.42
N VAL A 65 11.15 3.26 -6.35
CA VAL A 65 11.14 1.84 -6.70
C VAL A 65 10.84 1.02 -5.46
N LEU A 66 9.93 0.06 -5.59
CA LEU A 66 9.53 -0.80 -4.50
C LEU A 66 10.41 -2.04 -4.44
N SER A 67 10.66 -2.52 -3.23
CA SER A 67 11.49 -3.69 -2.99
C SER A 67 10.81 -4.63 -1.99
N ASP A 68 11.32 -5.84 -1.86
CA ASP A 68 10.70 -6.84 -0.99
C ASP A 68 11.04 -6.67 0.50
N ASP A 69 11.95 -5.76 0.82
CA ASP A 69 12.36 -5.49 2.20
C ASP A 69 11.60 -4.33 2.86
N ILE A 70 10.56 -3.83 2.19
CA ILE A 70 9.75 -2.72 2.71
C ILE A 70 8.29 -3.12 2.82
N THR A 71 7.54 -2.34 3.59
CA THR A 71 6.07 -2.35 3.55
C THR A 71 5.58 -1.02 2.99
N ILE A 72 4.35 -1.01 2.50
CA ILE A 72 3.73 0.16 1.89
C ILE A 72 2.61 0.65 2.80
N LEU A 73 2.53 1.97 2.98
CA LEU A 73 1.39 2.61 3.61
C LEU A 73 0.47 3.11 2.51
N ALA A 74 -0.66 2.43 2.33
CA ALA A 74 -1.61 2.71 1.25
C ALA A 74 -2.93 3.20 1.81
N MET A 75 -3.46 4.29 1.24
CA MET A 75 -4.72 4.88 1.66
C MET A 75 -5.74 4.80 0.54
N GLY A 76 -6.97 4.42 0.89
CA GLY A 76 -8.07 4.37 -0.06
C GLY A 76 -9.33 3.82 0.57
N GLU A 77 -10.33 3.57 -0.25
CA GLU A 77 -11.53 2.87 0.20
C GLU A 77 -11.19 1.41 0.50
N TYR A 78 -11.86 0.84 1.51
CA TYR A 78 -11.66 -0.56 1.87
C TYR A 78 -11.77 -1.49 0.65
N LYS A 79 -12.82 -1.29 -0.15
CA LYS A 79 -13.05 -2.13 -1.34
C LYS A 79 -11.92 -2.03 -2.34
N ALA A 80 -11.39 -0.83 -2.54
CA ALA A 80 -10.28 -0.59 -3.45
C ALA A 80 -9.00 -1.25 -2.94
N LEU A 81 -8.72 -1.10 -1.63
CA LEU A 81 -7.57 -1.71 -1.00
C LEU A 81 -7.63 -3.24 -1.09
N GLN A 82 -8.80 -3.81 -0.79
CA GLN A 82 -9.00 -5.25 -0.88
C GLN A 82 -8.78 -5.76 -2.30
N LYS A 83 -9.29 -5.06 -3.29
CA LYS A 83 -9.15 -5.43 -4.69
C LYS A 83 -7.71 -5.30 -5.17
N CYS A 84 -7.06 -4.19 -4.83
CA CYS A 84 -5.69 -3.91 -5.26
C CYS A 84 -4.69 -4.92 -4.70
N PHE A 85 -4.81 -5.22 -3.41
CA PHE A 85 -3.87 -6.11 -2.72
C PHE A 85 -4.37 -7.55 -2.61
N ARG A 86 -5.56 -7.84 -3.14
CA ARG A 86 -6.17 -9.18 -3.13
C ARG A 86 -6.32 -9.76 -1.72
N ILE A 87 -6.87 -8.96 -0.86
CA ILE A 87 -7.06 -9.33 0.55
C ILE A 87 -8.56 -9.25 0.98
#